data_48768b3684490eb0e6eb35ba6c77e3f4
#
_entry.id   48768b3684490eb0e6eb35ba6c77e3f4
#
_cell.length_a   1.000
_cell.length_b   1.000
_cell.length_c   1.000
_cell.angle_alpha   90.00
_cell.angle_beta   90.00
_cell.angle_gamma   90.00
#
_symmetry.space_group_name_H-M   'P 1'
#
loop_
_entity.id
_entity.type
_entity.pdbx_description
1 polymer ?
#
loop_
_entity_poly.entity_id
_entity_poly.type
_entity_poly.pdbx_seq_one_letter_code
_entity_poly.pdbx_strand_id
1 'polypeptide(L)'
;MAQSKHEKIESNVFLLIVLTLLTVSVGGLVEIVPLFFQHSTTTATFNGKALDVKPYDPVRLVGRDIYVREGCYNCHSQMIRPFRAETERYGHYSVAGEYIYDHPFQWGSKRTGPDLARVGGRYTDEWHRVHLIN
;
A
#
# COMPACT_ATOMS: atom_id res chain seq x y z
N MET A 1 -43.75 23.72 -7.86
CA MET A 1 -42.75 23.69 -6.79
C MET A 1 -41.40 24.07 -7.37
N ALA A 2 -40.62 24.95 -6.70
CA ALA A 2 -39.29 25.29 -7.18
C ALA A 2 -38.36 24.08 -6.93
N GLN A 3 -37.62 23.63 -7.97
CA GLN A 3 -36.63 22.57 -7.83
C GLN A 3 -35.57 22.95 -6.80
N SER A 4 -35.19 22.00 -5.93
CA SER A 4 -34.07 22.18 -5.03
C SER A 4 -32.73 22.32 -5.80
N LYS A 5 -31.71 22.89 -5.17
CA LYS A 5 -30.36 22.98 -5.79
C LYS A 5 -29.80 21.60 -6.15
N HIS A 6 -30.03 20.60 -5.31
CA HIS A 6 -29.63 19.21 -5.56
C HIS A 6 -30.32 18.63 -6.80
N GLU A 7 -31.62 18.77 -6.88
CA GLU A 7 -32.41 18.26 -7.98
C GLU A 7 -31.98 18.86 -9.34
N LYS A 8 -31.57 20.14 -9.36
CA LYS A 8 -31.03 20.79 -10.57
C LYS A 8 -29.67 20.18 -10.99
N ILE A 9 -28.82 19.79 -10.04
CA ILE A 9 -27.54 19.16 -10.33
C ILE A 9 -27.76 17.73 -10.81
N GLU A 10 -28.58 16.96 -10.11
CA GLU A 10 -28.85 15.56 -10.42
C GLU A 10 -29.56 15.36 -11.76
N SER A 11 -30.47 16.29 -12.10
CA SER A 11 -31.20 16.24 -13.38
C SER A 11 -30.38 16.70 -14.60
N ASN A 12 -29.25 17.37 -14.38
CA ASN A 12 -28.34 17.81 -15.43
C ASN A 12 -27.06 16.98 -15.44
N VAL A 13 -27.01 15.95 -16.30
CA VAL A 13 -25.91 15.01 -16.41
C VAL A 13 -24.55 15.68 -16.63
N PHE A 14 -24.51 16.72 -17.48
CA PHE A 14 -23.26 17.45 -17.73
C PHE A 14 -22.75 18.15 -16.47
N LEU A 15 -23.66 18.87 -15.79
CA LEU A 15 -23.31 19.56 -14.54
C LEU A 15 -22.87 18.56 -13.44
N LEU A 16 -23.56 17.44 -13.34
CA LEU A 16 -23.20 16.37 -12.40
C LEU A 16 -21.79 15.84 -12.66
N ILE A 17 -21.47 15.52 -13.93
CA ILE A 17 -20.14 15.03 -14.32
C ILE A 17 -19.06 16.06 -13.97
N VAL A 18 -19.26 17.32 -14.37
CA VAL A 18 -18.26 18.38 -14.13
C VAL A 18 -18.02 18.60 -12.64
N LEU A 19 -19.06 18.67 -11.83
CA LEU A 19 -18.93 18.86 -10.38
C LEU A 19 -18.29 17.64 -9.71
N THR A 20 -18.61 16.43 -10.15
CA THR A 20 -17.98 15.20 -9.65
C THR A 20 -16.49 15.19 -9.97
N LEU A 21 -16.11 15.49 -11.24
CA LEU A 21 -14.72 15.55 -11.64
C LEU A 21 -13.92 16.61 -10.86
N LEU A 22 -14.50 17.78 -10.65
CA LEU A 22 -13.87 18.84 -9.85
C LEU A 22 -13.65 18.39 -8.42
N THR A 23 -14.65 17.81 -7.79
CA THR A 23 -14.56 17.36 -6.38
C THR A 23 -13.51 16.24 -6.23
N VAL A 24 -13.54 15.24 -7.12
CA VAL A 24 -12.57 14.14 -7.11
C VAL A 24 -11.16 14.65 -7.39
N SER A 25 -11.00 15.59 -8.33
CA SER A 25 -9.70 16.17 -8.66
C SER A 25 -9.10 16.95 -7.48
N VAL A 26 -9.90 17.71 -6.76
CA VAL A 26 -9.43 18.44 -5.55
C VAL A 26 -8.97 17.45 -4.49
N GLY A 27 -9.76 16.41 -4.19
CA GLY A 27 -9.37 15.36 -3.24
C GLY A 27 -8.08 14.65 -3.65
N GLY A 28 -7.99 14.23 -4.91
CA GLY A 28 -6.80 13.58 -5.45
C GLY A 28 -5.55 14.46 -5.39
N LEU A 29 -5.67 15.75 -5.72
CA LEU A 29 -4.54 16.68 -5.62
C LEU A 29 -4.06 16.87 -4.19
N VAL A 30 -4.98 16.99 -3.23
CA VAL A 30 -4.64 17.14 -1.80
C VAL A 30 -3.87 15.93 -1.27
N GLU A 31 -4.18 14.72 -1.75
CA GLU A 31 -3.48 13.51 -1.34
C GLU A 31 -2.18 13.25 -2.12
N ILE A 32 -2.17 13.50 -3.42
CA ILE A 32 -1.04 13.14 -4.29
C ILE A 32 0.08 14.18 -4.24
N VAL A 33 -0.26 15.48 -4.29
CA VAL A 33 0.76 16.54 -4.38
C VAL A 33 1.75 16.55 -3.21
N PRO A 34 1.34 16.37 -1.93
CA PRO A 34 2.28 16.32 -0.82
C PRO A 34 3.31 15.18 -0.92
N LEU A 35 2.98 14.07 -1.58
CA LEU A 35 3.89 12.93 -1.73
C LEU A 35 5.14 13.27 -2.54
N PHE A 36 5.06 14.22 -3.48
CA PHE A 36 6.23 14.70 -4.24
C PHE A 36 7.23 15.47 -3.40
N PHE A 37 6.81 15.97 -2.23
CA PHE A 37 7.65 16.74 -1.30
C PHE A 37 8.03 15.95 -0.06
N GLN A 38 7.55 14.72 0.09
CA GLN A 38 7.87 13.85 1.23
C GLN A 38 9.09 12.98 0.93
N HIS A 39 10.25 13.39 1.42
CA HIS A 39 11.48 12.60 1.25
C HIS A 39 11.44 11.23 1.94
N SER A 40 10.61 11.07 2.97
CA SER A 40 10.45 9.78 3.67
C SER A 40 9.91 8.64 2.79
N THR A 41 9.28 8.96 1.66
CA THR A 41 8.76 7.98 0.70
C THR A 41 9.74 7.66 -0.43
N THR A 42 10.80 8.44 -0.58
CA THR A 42 11.78 8.33 -1.67
C THR A 42 13.18 7.97 -1.20
N THR A 43 13.44 8.04 0.10
CA THR A 43 14.75 7.73 0.68
C THR A 43 14.66 6.58 1.66
N ALA A 44 15.63 5.65 1.58
CA ALA A 44 15.76 4.54 2.52
C ALA A 44 16.28 5.03 3.88
N THR A 45 15.50 5.87 4.56
CA THR A 45 15.89 6.43 5.86
C THR A 45 14.74 6.36 6.87
N PHE A 46 15.09 6.19 8.13
CA PHE A 46 14.16 6.28 9.25
C PHE A 46 14.85 6.99 10.43
N ASN A 47 14.23 8.06 10.94
CA ASN A 47 14.77 8.89 12.02
C ASN A 47 16.22 9.36 11.75
N GLY A 48 16.52 9.74 10.52
CA GLY A 48 17.84 10.20 10.11
C GLY A 48 18.90 9.11 9.94
N LYS A 49 18.53 7.85 10.14
CA LYS A 49 19.42 6.69 9.92
C LYS A 49 19.11 6.03 8.58
N ALA A 50 20.14 5.66 7.83
CA ALA A 50 20.00 4.88 6.61
C ALA A 50 19.50 3.46 6.95
N LEU A 51 18.57 2.98 6.13
CA LEU A 51 18.10 1.60 6.16
C LEU A 51 18.86 0.79 5.12
N ASP A 52 19.20 -0.47 5.44
CA ASP A 52 19.85 -1.37 4.48
C ASP A 52 18.81 -1.98 3.52
N VAL A 53 18.27 -1.12 2.66
CA VAL A 53 17.30 -1.50 1.64
C VAL A 53 17.96 -1.41 0.27
N LYS A 54 17.89 -2.50 -0.49
CA LYS A 54 18.51 -2.62 -1.83
C LYS A 54 17.44 -2.90 -2.88
N PRO A 55 17.68 -2.49 -4.14
CA PRO A 55 16.83 -2.89 -5.25
C PRO A 55 16.70 -4.41 -5.31
N TYR A 56 15.56 -4.90 -5.78
CA TYR A 56 15.36 -6.33 -5.98
C TYR A 56 16.33 -6.88 -7.02
N ASP A 57 16.94 -8.01 -6.70
CA ASP A 57 17.59 -8.81 -7.73
C ASP A 57 16.55 -9.40 -8.71
N PRO A 58 16.96 -9.87 -9.91
CA PRO A 58 16.01 -10.32 -10.93
C PRO A 58 15.06 -11.43 -10.44
N VAL A 59 15.52 -12.36 -9.61
CA VAL A 59 14.69 -13.47 -9.12
C VAL A 59 13.65 -12.97 -8.14
N ARG A 60 14.04 -12.09 -7.21
CA ARG A 60 13.12 -11.48 -6.24
C ARG A 60 12.11 -10.56 -6.93
N LEU A 61 12.54 -9.83 -7.96
CA LEU A 61 11.65 -8.98 -8.75
C LEU A 61 10.56 -9.81 -9.44
N VAL A 62 10.93 -10.92 -10.09
CA VAL A 62 9.95 -11.85 -10.67
C VAL A 62 9.01 -12.42 -9.60
N GLY A 63 9.53 -12.76 -8.43
CA GLY A 63 8.71 -13.21 -7.30
C GLY A 63 7.69 -12.15 -6.85
N ARG A 64 8.11 -10.88 -6.80
CA ARG A 64 7.21 -9.76 -6.51
C ARG A 64 6.14 -9.60 -7.60
N ASP A 65 6.50 -9.70 -8.86
CA ASP A 65 5.56 -9.60 -9.97
C ASP A 65 4.50 -10.72 -9.93
N ILE A 66 4.91 -11.93 -9.58
CA ILE A 66 4.00 -13.07 -9.35
C ILE A 66 3.07 -12.77 -8.17
N TYR A 67 3.62 -12.29 -7.04
CA TYR A 67 2.84 -11.94 -5.85
C TYR A 67 1.74 -10.92 -6.16
N VAL A 68 2.05 -9.90 -6.97
CA VAL A 68 1.08 -8.88 -7.40
C VAL A 68 0.08 -9.48 -8.39
N ARG A 69 0.55 -10.22 -9.39
CA ARG A 69 -0.28 -10.82 -10.44
C ARG A 69 -1.29 -11.82 -9.88
N GLU A 70 -0.87 -12.67 -8.95
CA GLU A 70 -1.73 -13.68 -8.33
C GLU A 70 -2.64 -13.11 -7.22
N GLY A 71 -2.47 -11.83 -6.88
CA GLY A 71 -3.33 -11.13 -5.92
C GLY A 71 -3.12 -11.54 -4.47
N CYS A 72 -1.94 -12.05 -4.10
CA CYS A 72 -1.61 -12.48 -2.75
C CYS A 72 -1.82 -11.36 -1.72
N TYR A 73 -1.59 -10.11 -2.11
CA TYR A 73 -1.81 -8.91 -1.29
C TYR A 73 -3.28 -8.70 -0.88
N ASN A 74 -4.25 -9.36 -1.53
CA ASN A 74 -5.65 -9.28 -1.11
C ASN A 74 -5.92 -9.99 0.22
N CYS A 75 -5.12 -11.01 0.55
CA CYS A 75 -5.24 -11.80 1.78
C CYS A 75 -4.09 -11.55 2.75
N HIS A 76 -2.93 -11.10 2.28
CA HIS A 76 -1.73 -10.85 3.06
C HIS A 76 -1.30 -9.40 2.93
N SER A 77 -1.21 -8.68 4.04
CA SER A 77 -0.58 -7.35 4.07
C SER A 77 0.94 -7.47 4.15
N GLN A 78 1.64 -6.41 3.72
CA GLN A 78 3.08 -6.22 3.93
C GLN A 78 3.35 -4.96 4.75
N MET A 79 2.56 -4.74 5.78
CA MET A 79 2.70 -3.58 6.66
C MET A 79 2.42 -3.98 8.10
N ILE A 80 3.38 -3.79 8.97
CA ILE A 80 3.17 -3.85 10.42
C ILE A 80 2.60 -2.52 10.85
N ARG A 81 1.38 -2.53 11.37
CA ARG A 81 0.68 -1.34 11.84
C ARG A 81 1.25 -0.87 13.18
N PRO A 82 1.16 0.44 13.53
CA PRO A 82 1.69 0.99 14.78
C PRO A 82 0.79 0.69 15.99
N PHE A 83 0.25 -0.52 16.08
CA PHE A 83 -0.52 -1.00 17.20
C PHE A 83 0.33 -1.90 18.10
N ARG A 84 0.16 -1.79 19.41
CA ARG A 84 0.93 -2.57 20.38
C ARG A 84 0.93 -4.08 20.08
N ALA A 85 -0.25 -4.65 19.84
CA ALA A 85 -0.39 -6.07 19.54
C ALA A 85 0.38 -6.51 18.27
N GLU A 86 0.53 -5.62 17.29
CA GLU A 86 1.28 -5.91 16.06
C GLU A 86 2.78 -5.76 16.27
N THR A 87 3.20 -4.69 16.92
CA THR A 87 4.62 -4.45 17.18
C THR A 87 5.21 -5.48 18.15
N GLU A 88 4.44 -5.98 19.11
CA GLU A 88 4.84 -7.09 19.97
C GLU A 88 4.97 -8.42 19.21
N ARG A 89 4.12 -8.64 18.21
CA ARG A 89 4.10 -9.88 17.41
C ARG A 89 5.12 -9.91 16.28
N TYR A 90 5.30 -8.78 15.57
CA TYR A 90 6.07 -8.71 14.33
C TYR A 90 7.32 -7.83 14.43
N GLY A 91 7.50 -7.09 15.50
CA GLY A 91 8.55 -6.09 15.65
C GLY A 91 8.10 -4.67 15.29
N HIS A 92 9.04 -3.78 15.08
CA HIS A 92 8.78 -2.37 14.79
C HIS A 92 7.77 -2.18 13.65
N TYR A 93 6.88 -1.19 13.75
CA TYR A 93 5.95 -0.86 12.68
C TYR A 93 6.66 -0.46 11.38
N SER A 94 6.01 -0.76 10.26
CA SER A 94 6.55 -0.49 8.94
C SER A 94 6.66 1.01 8.66
N VAL A 95 7.74 1.41 8.01
CA VAL A 95 7.99 2.79 7.59
C VAL A 95 8.24 2.85 6.09
N ALA A 96 7.88 3.98 5.46
CA ALA A 96 7.95 4.13 4.01
C ALA A 96 9.35 3.85 3.45
N GLY A 97 10.39 4.25 4.17
CA GLY A 97 11.79 4.01 3.78
C GLY A 97 12.16 2.55 3.57
N GLU A 98 11.44 1.59 4.18
CA GLU A 98 11.67 0.16 3.98
C GLU A 98 11.18 -0.34 2.60
N TYR A 99 10.32 0.43 1.92
CA TYR A 99 9.58 0.04 0.71
C TYR A 99 9.84 0.95 -0.49
N ILE A 100 10.92 1.71 -0.49
CA ILE A 100 11.22 2.70 -1.55
C ILE A 100 11.30 2.11 -2.96
N TYR A 101 11.51 0.80 -3.07
CA TYR A 101 11.52 0.08 -4.35
C TYR A 101 10.19 -0.61 -4.69
N ASP A 102 9.18 -0.46 -3.82
CA ASP A 102 7.83 -0.98 -4.05
C ASP A 102 6.88 0.13 -4.49
N HIS A 103 6.62 0.21 -5.77
CA HIS A 103 5.68 1.17 -6.35
C HIS A 103 4.58 0.44 -7.14
N PRO A 104 3.36 0.41 -6.62
CA PRO A 104 2.89 0.95 -5.33
C PRO A 104 3.34 0.09 -4.14
N PHE A 105 3.32 0.70 -2.94
CA PHE A 105 3.48 -0.05 -1.69
C PHE A 105 2.38 -1.10 -1.56
N GLN A 106 2.76 -2.32 -1.15
CA GLN A 106 1.82 -3.43 -0.95
C GLN A 106 1.26 -3.43 0.48
N TRP A 107 0.97 -2.26 1.01
CA TRP A 107 0.41 -2.06 2.33
C TRP A 107 -1.10 -2.28 2.29
N GLY A 108 -1.55 -3.41 2.81
CA GLY A 108 -2.95 -3.71 2.94
C GLY A 108 -3.43 -3.58 4.38
N SER A 109 -4.68 -3.21 4.57
CA SER A 109 -5.34 -3.22 5.89
C SER A 109 -6.10 -4.52 6.15
N LYS A 110 -6.42 -5.29 5.10
CA LYS A 110 -7.16 -6.53 5.16
C LYS A 110 -6.20 -7.72 5.24
N ARG A 111 -6.49 -8.65 6.13
CA ARG A 111 -5.71 -9.86 6.36
C ARG A 111 -6.62 -11.05 6.56
N THR A 112 -6.61 -11.97 5.60
CA THR A 112 -7.13 -13.33 5.82
C THR A 112 -6.01 -14.22 6.35
N GLY A 113 -4.78 -14.00 5.86
CA GLY A 113 -3.56 -14.62 6.35
C GLY A 113 -2.69 -13.63 7.16
N PRO A 114 -1.52 -14.10 7.68
CA PRO A 114 -0.60 -13.27 8.45
C PRO A 114 0.05 -12.19 7.59
N ASP A 115 0.57 -11.15 8.27
CA ASP A 115 1.42 -10.14 7.63
C ASP A 115 2.75 -10.73 7.17
N LEU A 116 3.19 -10.38 5.96
CA LEU A 116 4.40 -10.93 5.33
C LEU A 116 5.64 -10.04 5.48
N ALA A 117 5.53 -8.85 6.06
CA ALA A 117 6.64 -7.90 6.13
C ALA A 117 7.87 -8.44 6.90
N ARG A 118 7.67 -9.38 7.82
CA ARG A 118 8.73 -9.99 8.65
C ARG A 118 8.71 -11.53 8.57
N VAL A 119 8.28 -12.08 7.44
CA VAL A 119 8.17 -13.54 7.27
C VAL A 119 9.52 -14.20 6.95
N GLY A 120 10.45 -13.44 6.39
CA GLY A 120 11.79 -13.95 6.02
C GLY A 120 12.51 -14.59 7.21
N GLY A 121 12.96 -15.83 7.04
CA GLY A 121 13.64 -16.60 8.09
C GLY A 121 12.77 -17.13 9.23
N ARG A 122 11.45 -16.86 9.19
CA ARG A 122 10.52 -17.35 10.22
C ARG A 122 10.13 -18.82 10.04
N TYR A 123 10.05 -19.24 8.80
CA TYR A 123 9.80 -20.62 8.39
C TYR A 123 10.91 -21.07 7.45
N THR A 124 11.09 -22.38 7.28
CA THR A 124 12.06 -22.91 6.34
C THR A 124 11.66 -22.69 4.88
N ASP A 125 12.61 -22.66 3.96
CA ASP A 125 12.33 -22.53 2.53
C ASP A 125 11.45 -23.65 2.01
N GLU A 126 11.66 -24.87 2.52
CA GLU A 126 10.85 -26.03 2.18
C GLU A 126 9.40 -25.87 2.65
N TRP A 127 9.17 -25.29 3.83
CA TRP A 127 7.82 -24.99 4.30
C TRP A 127 7.12 -24.01 3.34
N HIS A 128 7.83 -22.94 2.93
CA HIS A 128 7.26 -21.97 1.99
C HIS A 128 6.93 -22.62 0.66
N ARG A 129 7.83 -23.46 0.12
CA ARG A 129 7.60 -24.19 -1.12
C ARG A 129 6.36 -25.08 -1.06
N VAL A 130 6.24 -25.88 -0.03
CA VAL A 130 5.09 -26.78 0.14
C VAL A 130 3.80 -26.00 0.34
N HIS A 131 3.83 -24.93 1.12
CA HIS A 131 2.67 -24.08 1.39
C HIS A 131 2.12 -23.39 0.12
N LEU A 132 2.98 -23.07 -0.85
CA LEU A 132 2.57 -22.47 -2.12
C LEU A 132 2.08 -23.50 -3.16
N ILE A 133 2.37 -24.80 -2.99
CA ILE A 133 1.94 -25.87 -3.89
C ILE A 133 0.55 -26.40 -3.50
N ASN A 134 0.20 -26.36 -2.24
CA ASN A 134 -1.09 -26.75 -1.69
C ASN A 134 -2.05 -25.57 -1.65
#